data_e5049200bf3564fd9c86baa5ee6e619f
#
_entry.id   e5049200bf3564fd9c86baa5ee6e619f
#
_cell.length_a   1.000
_cell.length_b   1.000
_cell.length_c   1.000
_cell.angle_alpha   90.00
_cell.angle_beta   90.00
_cell.angle_gamma   90.00
#
_symmetry.space_group_name_H-M   'P 1'
#
loop_
_entity.id
_entity.type
_entity.pdbx_description
1 polymer ?
#
loop_
_entity_poly.entity_id
_entity_poly.type
_entity_poly.pdbx_seq_one_letter_code
_entity_poly.pdbx_strand_id
1 'polypeptide(L)'
;MNLNLKKFDIRNVKSDKVCVFIGKRETGKSFLVKDLLYYHRHLPLGTVISGTEGANKFYGNMIPEIFIHEEYTSQIVDNVMKRQKKIVKKMMKEIEVYKKSNINPSAFLILDDCLYDNTWVKDKNIRSFFMNGRHYKTLFIITMQYALGIPPNLRTNIDYVFILRENYVSNRKRLYENYAGMFPSFEIFCQVMDQCTEDYNCLVIHNNAKSNKLEDQVFWYKAGSHEDFKIGAKQFWDYQAQNKKDSDSEEDDSFDPTSHRKRGPTINVKKRF
;
A
#
# COMPACT_ATOMS: atom_id res chain seq x y z
N MET A 1 21.48 -15.66 -22.87
CA MET A 1 20.04 -15.90 -22.87
C MET A 1 19.36 -14.57 -23.21
N ASN A 2 18.59 -14.52 -24.30
CA ASN A 2 17.84 -13.30 -24.63
C ASN A 2 16.49 -13.39 -23.93
N LEU A 3 16.28 -12.57 -22.92
CA LEU A 3 15.03 -12.49 -22.17
C LEU A 3 14.26 -11.24 -22.62
N ASN A 4 13.09 -11.43 -23.24
CA ASN A 4 12.25 -10.34 -23.72
C ASN A 4 11.13 -10.07 -22.71
N LEU A 5 11.37 -9.17 -21.75
CA LEU A 5 10.36 -8.79 -20.77
C LEU A 5 9.36 -7.79 -21.37
N LYS A 6 8.09 -8.10 -21.25
CA LYS A 6 6.99 -7.21 -21.65
C LYS A 6 6.76 -6.15 -20.59
N LYS A 7 6.22 -5.00 -21.04
CA LYS A 7 5.71 -4.00 -20.10
C LYS A 7 4.47 -4.55 -19.38
N PHE A 8 4.43 -4.40 -18.06
CA PHE A 8 3.25 -4.77 -17.28
C PHE A 8 2.08 -3.81 -17.55
N ASP A 9 0.89 -4.34 -17.68
CA ASP A 9 -0.32 -3.52 -17.72
C ASP A 9 -1.00 -3.53 -16.35
N ILE A 10 -0.80 -2.46 -15.59
CA ILE A 10 -1.33 -2.32 -14.23
C ILE A 10 -2.87 -2.37 -14.17
N ARG A 11 -3.56 -2.08 -15.29
CA ARG A 11 -5.03 -2.18 -15.39
C ARG A 11 -5.54 -3.60 -15.23
N ASN A 12 -4.67 -4.60 -15.43
CA ASN A 12 -5.00 -6.01 -15.25
C ASN A 12 -5.04 -6.44 -13.78
N VAL A 13 -4.57 -5.61 -12.86
CA VAL A 13 -4.67 -5.87 -11.42
C VAL A 13 -6.14 -5.69 -11.01
N LYS A 14 -6.78 -6.77 -10.57
CA LYS A 14 -8.17 -6.73 -10.11
C LYS A 14 -8.27 -6.20 -8.67
N SER A 15 -9.45 -5.72 -8.30
CA SER A 15 -9.73 -5.13 -6.98
C SER A 15 -9.82 -6.15 -5.82
N ASP A 16 -9.44 -7.39 -6.04
CA ASP A 16 -9.43 -8.45 -5.02
C ASP A 16 -8.05 -9.11 -4.88
N LYS A 17 -7.01 -8.43 -5.34
CA LYS A 17 -5.63 -8.92 -5.40
C LYS A 17 -4.79 -8.49 -4.20
N VAL A 18 -3.75 -9.28 -3.91
CA VAL A 18 -2.72 -8.96 -2.93
C VAL A 18 -1.49 -8.46 -3.69
N CYS A 19 -1.10 -7.20 -3.44
CA CYS A 19 0.03 -6.54 -4.08
C CYS A 19 1.07 -6.14 -3.03
N VAL A 20 2.32 -6.47 -3.26
CA VAL A 20 3.44 -6.11 -2.38
C VAL A 20 4.43 -5.25 -3.16
N PHE A 21 4.80 -4.10 -2.60
CA PHE A 21 5.76 -3.16 -3.16
C PHE A 21 7.01 -3.14 -2.29
N ILE A 22 8.16 -3.51 -2.84
CA ILE A 22 9.41 -3.64 -2.10
C ILE A 22 10.44 -2.68 -2.69
N GLY A 23 10.97 -1.79 -1.86
CA GLY A 23 12.02 -0.86 -2.27
C GLY A 23 12.37 0.12 -1.16
N LYS A 24 13.57 0.67 -1.21
CA LYS A 24 14.05 1.68 -0.26
C LYS A 24 13.24 2.97 -0.33
N ARG A 25 13.54 3.90 0.56
CA ARG A 25 13.04 5.27 0.46
C ARG A 25 13.46 5.87 -0.88
N GLU A 26 12.63 6.78 -1.40
CA GLU A 26 12.89 7.54 -2.65
C GLU A 26 13.02 6.70 -3.93
N THR A 27 12.64 5.42 -3.90
CA THR A 27 12.64 4.56 -5.09
C THR A 27 11.35 4.62 -5.92
N GLY A 28 10.31 5.33 -5.45
CA GLY A 28 9.05 5.50 -6.19
C GLY A 28 7.89 4.61 -5.71
N LYS A 29 7.99 3.94 -4.53
CA LYS A 29 6.90 3.08 -4.01
C LYS A 29 5.55 3.79 -3.98
N SER A 30 5.49 4.97 -3.37
CA SER A 30 4.24 5.73 -3.21
C SER A 30 3.65 6.13 -4.57
N PHE A 31 4.49 6.47 -5.56
CA PHE A 31 4.03 6.74 -6.92
C PHE A 31 3.39 5.52 -7.57
N LEU A 32 3.97 4.33 -7.40
CA LEU A 32 3.39 3.08 -7.89
C LEU A 32 2.05 2.78 -7.22
N VAL A 33 1.94 3.02 -5.91
CA VAL A 33 0.67 2.87 -5.18
C VAL A 33 -0.36 3.88 -5.69
N LYS A 34 0.01 5.16 -5.87
CA LYS A 34 -0.89 6.19 -6.45
C LYS A 34 -1.37 5.78 -7.84
N ASP A 35 -0.48 5.29 -8.68
CA ASP A 35 -0.80 4.82 -10.04
C ASP A 35 -1.77 3.62 -10.01
N LEU A 36 -1.52 2.62 -9.16
CA LEU A 36 -2.45 1.51 -8.97
C LEU A 36 -3.83 1.99 -8.50
N LEU A 37 -3.85 2.90 -7.53
CA LEU A 37 -5.10 3.47 -6.99
C LEU A 37 -5.87 4.28 -8.03
N TYR A 38 -5.19 4.96 -8.95
CA TYR A 38 -5.85 5.69 -10.04
C TYR A 38 -6.74 4.77 -10.88
N TYR A 39 -6.28 3.57 -11.20
CA TYR A 39 -7.08 2.59 -11.93
C TYR A 39 -8.16 1.93 -11.06
N HIS A 40 -8.06 2.09 -9.75
CA HIS A 40 -9.04 1.60 -8.77
C HIS A 40 -9.88 2.71 -8.12
N ARG A 41 -9.88 3.94 -8.69
CA ARG A 41 -10.62 5.09 -8.14
C ARG A 41 -12.14 4.92 -8.07
N HIS A 42 -12.67 3.90 -8.73
CA HIS A 42 -14.07 3.50 -8.66
C HIS A 42 -14.43 2.75 -7.36
N LEU A 43 -13.46 2.41 -6.51
CA LEU A 43 -13.71 1.73 -5.25
C LEU A 43 -14.43 2.67 -4.27
N PRO A 44 -15.56 2.22 -3.68
CA PRO A 44 -16.38 3.09 -2.83
C PRO A 44 -15.73 3.39 -1.48
N LEU A 45 -14.73 2.59 -1.07
CA LEU A 45 -14.16 2.65 0.26
C LEU A 45 -12.76 2.05 0.29
N GLY A 46 -11.92 2.59 1.16
CA GLY A 46 -10.61 2.02 1.49
C GLY A 46 -10.15 2.44 2.89
N THR A 47 -9.15 1.76 3.39
CA THR A 47 -8.48 2.09 4.65
C THR A 47 -6.97 2.10 4.40
N VAL A 48 -6.30 3.11 4.92
CA VAL A 48 -4.85 3.25 4.85
C VAL A 48 -4.29 3.29 6.28
N ILE A 49 -3.20 2.56 6.48
CA ILE A 49 -2.36 2.67 7.68
C ILE A 49 -0.98 3.06 7.19
N SER A 50 -0.54 4.29 7.51
CA SER A 50 0.73 4.85 7.06
C SER A 50 1.35 5.74 8.14
N GLY A 51 2.49 5.33 8.67
CA GLY A 51 3.20 6.09 9.71
C GLY A 51 3.81 7.42 9.24
N THR A 52 3.74 7.73 7.94
CA THR A 52 4.27 8.98 7.37
C THR A 52 3.19 9.98 6.98
N GLU A 53 1.91 9.62 7.11
CA GLU A 53 0.81 10.44 6.63
C GLU A 53 0.70 11.79 7.35
N GLY A 54 0.89 11.82 8.66
CA GLY A 54 0.89 13.07 9.45
C GLY A 54 1.89 14.12 8.95
N ALA A 55 3.01 13.67 8.35
CA ALA A 55 4.06 14.55 7.85
C ALA A 55 3.85 14.99 6.40
N ASN A 56 3.34 14.12 5.52
CA ASN A 56 3.33 14.35 4.08
C ASN A 56 1.94 14.45 3.44
N LYS A 57 0.89 14.07 4.17
CA LYS A 57 -0.52 14.07 3.72
C LYS A 57 -0.73 13.44 2.33
N PHE A 58 0.08 12.42 2.01
CA PHE A 58 0.10 11.83 0.69
C PHE A 58 -1.25 11.19 0.32
N TYR A 59 -1.80 10.39 1.24
CA TYR A 59 -3.09 9.71 1.04
C TYR A 59 -4.29 10.63 1.27
N GLY A 60 -4.19 11.62 2.16
CA GLY A 60 -5.26 12.57 2.47
C GLY A 60 -5.72 13.41 1.27
N ASN A 61 -4.85 13.55 0.25
CA ASN A 61 -5.21 14.19 -1.01
C ASN A 61 -6.16 13.33 -1.88
N MET A 62 -6.16 12.01 -1.67
CA MET A 62 -6.88 11.05 -2.51
C MET A 62 -7.98 10.28 -1.77
N ILE A 63 -7.89 10.18 -0.46
CA ILE A 63 -8.74 9.32 0.39
C ILE A 63 -9.26 10.15 1.55
N PRO A 64 -10.55 10.01 1.97
CA PRO A 64 -11.07 10.72 3.13
C PRO A 64 -10.28 10.42 4.40
N GLU A 65 -9.90 11.47 5.14
CA GLU A 65 -9.03 11.41 6.33
C GLU A 65 -9.54 10.43 7.40
N ILE A 66 -10.86 10.27 7.53
CA ILE A 66 -11.48 9.31 8.47
C ILE A 66 -11.09 7.84 8.24
N PHE A 67 -10.51 7.52 7.09
CA PHE A 67 -10.05 6.18 6.73
C PHE A 67 -8.53 6.05 6.72
N ILE A 68 -7.82 7.09 7.18
CA ILE A 68 -6.37 7.09 7.24
C ILE A 68 -5.96 7.02 8.72
N HIS A 69 -5.04 6.12 9.02
CA HIS A 69 -4.51 5.89 10.35
C HIS A 69 -3.00 5.96 10.30
N GLU A 70 -2.38 6.61 11.28
CA GLU A 70 -0.92 6.76 11.35
C GLU A 70 -0.25 5.53 11.97
N GLU A 71 -0.96 4.80 12.83
CA GLU A 71 -0.42 3.64 13.52
C GLU A 71 -1.22 2.37 13.21
N TYR A 72 -0.47 1.28 13.07
CA TYR A 72 -1.08 -0.04 12.97
C TYR A 72 -1.65 -0.48 14.32
N THR A 73 -2.93 -0.82 14.32
CA THR A 73 -3.56 -1.56 15.42
C THR A 73 -4.38 -2.73 14.89
N SER A 74 -4.37 -3.84 15.61
CA SER A 74 -5.20 -5.03 15.26
C SER A 74 -6.69 -4.68 15.20
N GLN A 75 -7.14 -3.70 15.99
CA GLN A 75 -8.52 -3.25 16.01
C GLN A 75 -8.96 -2.59 14.70
N ILE A 76 -8.09 -1.78 14.07
CA ILE A 76 -8.38 -1.16 12.76
C ILE A 76 -8.62 -2.25 11.72
N VAL A 77 -7.73 -3.23 11.65
CA VAL A 77 -7.84 -4.34 10.69
C VAL A 77 -9.06 -5.22 10.97
N ASP A 78 -9.37 -5.46 12.23
CA ASP A 78 -10.58 -6.18 12.65
C ASP A 78 -11.87 -5.45 12.21
N ASN A 79 -11.90 -4.12 12.36
CA ASN A 79 -13.02 -3.28 11.91
C ASN A 79 -13.19 -3.35 10.39
N VAL A 80 -12.09 -3.27 9.63
CA VAL A 80 -12.11 -3.45 8.17
C VAL A 80 -12.67 -4.83 7.82
N MET A 81 -12.19 -5.88 8.46
CA MET A 81 -12.65 -7.25 8.22
C MET A 81 -14.13 -7.44 8.54
N LYS A 82 -14.60 -6.94 9.69
CA LYS A 82 -16.02 -7.01 10.10
C LYS A 82 -16.92 -6.29 9.10
N ARG A 83 -16.50 -5.09 8.66
CA ARG A 83 -17.21 -4.30 7.65
C ARG A 83 -17.32 -5.08 6.34
N GLN A 84 -16.23 -5.63 5.82
CA GLN A 84 -16.21 -6.36 4.56
C GLN A 84 -17.10 -7.62 4.63
N LYS A 85 -17.02 -8.40 5.70
CA LYS A 85 -17.89 -9.56 5.93
C LYS A 85 -19.37 -9.15 5.92
N LYS A 86 -19.72 -8.03 6.58
CA LYS A 86 -21.11 -7.53 6.65
C LYS A 86 -21.63 -7.13 5.26
N ILE A 87 -20.82 -6.38 4.49
CA ILE A 87 -21.24 -5.88 3.17
C ILE A 87 -21.36 -7.02 2.17
N VAL A 88 -20.38 -7.95 2.13
CA VAL A 88 -20.43 -9.12 1.25
C VAL A 88 -21.65 -10.01 1.60
N LYS A 89 -21.92 -10.23 2.89
CA LYS A 89 -23.10 -10.98 3.33
C LYS A 89 -24.40 -10.29 2.89
N LYS A 90 -24.48 -8.97 2.99
CA LYS A 90 -25.66 -8.19 2.54
C LYS A 90 -25.87 -8.33 1.04
N MET A 91 -24.80 -8.15 0.25
CA MET A 91 -24.83 -8.33 -1.21
C MET A 91 -25.32 -9.74 -1.59
N MET A 92 -24.77 -10.78 -0.94
CA MET A 92 -25.15 -12.16 -1.23
C MET A 92 -26.64 -12.44 -0.93
N LYS A 93 -27.15 -11.91 0.18
CA LYS A 93 -28.58 -12.01 0.50
C LYS A 93 -29.48 -11.32 -0.55
N GLU A 94 -29.07 -10.12 -1.02
CA GLU A 94 -29.82 -9.45 -2.10
C GLU A 94 -29.80 -10.28 -3.39
N ILE A 95 -28.68 -10.88 -3.76
CA ILE A 95 -28.56 -11.75 -4.93
C ILE A 95 -29.43 -13.00 -4.78
N GLU A 96 -29.47 -13.59 -3.59
CA GLU A 96 -30.30 -14.75 -3.32
C GLU A 96 -31.80 -14.44 -3.53
N VAL A 97 -32.27 -13.32 -2.97
CA VAL A 97 -33.68 -12.91 -3.01
C VAL A 97 -34.07 -12.30 -4.36
N TYR A 98 -33.27 -11.32 -4.83
CA TYR A 98 -33.65 -10.50 -5.99
C TYR A 98 -32.91 -10.87 -7.28
N LYS A 99 -32.04 -11.92 -7.23
CA LYS A 99 -31.15 -12.35 -8.34
C LYS A 99 -30.18 -11.26 -8.84
N LYS A 100 -30.12 -10.11 -8.17
CA LYS A 100 -29.23 -8.98 -8.44
C LYS A 100 -28.97 -8.20 -7.16
N SER A 101 -27.85 -7.46 -7.12
CA SER A 101 -27.56 -6.48 -6.07
C SER A 101 -26.91 -5.24 -6.68
N ASN A 102 -27.23 -4.09 -6.16
CA ASN A 102 -26.58 -2.82 -6.49
C ASN A 102 -25.44 -2.48 -5.52
N ILE A 103 -25.16 -3.35 -4.55
CA ILE A 103 -24.08 -3.16 -3.59
C ILE A 103 -22.75 -3.47 -4.27
N ASN A 104 -21.85 -2.46 -4.31
CA ASN A 104 -20.44 -2.69 -4.62
C ASN A 104 -19.68 -2.98 -3.31
N PRO A 105 -19.28 -4.24 -3.04
CA PRO A 105 -18.59 -4.62 -1.81
C PRO A 105 -17.08 -4.34 -1.87
N SER A 106 -16.57 -3.93 -3.03
CA SER A 106 -15.13 -3.79 -3.24
C SER A 106 -14.54 -2.67 -2.39
N ALA A 107 -13.38 -2.93 -1.81
CA ALA A 107 -12.64 -1.97 -1.00
C ALA A 107 -11.14 -2.21 -1.15
N PHE A 108 -10.33 -1.32 -0.57
CA PHE A 108 -8.89 -1.55 -0.43
C PHE A 108 -8.44 -1.43 1.04
N LEU A 109 -7.34 -2.10 1.34
CA LEU A 109 -6.58 -1.95 2.58
C LEU A 109 -5.11 -1.74 2.20
N ILE A 110 -4.52 -0.65 2.67
CA ILE A 110 -3.11 -0.33 2.44
C ILE A 110 -2.37 -0.34 3.77
N LEU A 111 -1.27 -1.07 3.83
CA LEU A 111 -0.29 -1.04 4.91
C LEU A 111 0.99 -0.43 4.33
N ASP A 112 1.21 0.86 4.60
CA ASP A 112 2.30 1.63 3.99
C ASP A 112 3.41 1.89 5.00
N ASP A 113 4.52 1.17 4.84
CA ASP A 113 5.74 1.26 5.68
C ASP A 113 5.46 1.21 7.21
N CYS A 114 4.33 0.62 7.63
CA CYS A 114 3.92 0.54 9.02
C CYS A 114 4.24 -0.82 9.68
N LEU A 115 4.91 -1.72 8.96
CA LEU A 115 5.18 -3.09 9.40
C LEU A 115 6.60 -3.25 9.96
N TYR A 116 7.05 -2.27 10.77
CA TYR A 116 8.36 -2.29 11.42
C TYR A 116 8.40 -3.23 12.63
N ASP A 117 7.26 -3.52 13.23
CA ASP A 117 7.10 -4.50 14.30
C ASP A 117 6.52 -5.81 13.75
N ASN A 118 7.12 -6.95 14.10
CA ASN A 118 6.71 -8.27 13.62
C ASN A 118 5.41 -8.79 14.25
N THR A 119 4.74 -8.05 15.11
CA THR A 119 3.49 -8.46 15.77
C THR A 119 2.34 -8.64 14.77
N TRP A 120 2.30 -7.85 13.71
CA TRP A 120 1.29 -7.95 12.64
C TRP A 120 1.24 -9.33 11.97
N VAL A 121 2.39 -10.02 11.89
CA VAL A 121 2.48 -11.37 11.30
C VAL A 121 1.58 -12.37 12.04
N LYS A 122 1.40 -12.18 13.35
CA LYS A 122 0.55 -13.03 14.20
C LYS A 122 -0.91 -12.61 14.15
N ASP A 123 -1.23 -11.42 13.61
CA ASP A 123 -2.60 -10.94 13.52
C ASP A 123 -3.42 -11.83 12.56
N LYS A 124 -4.45 -12.46 13.13
CA LYS A 124 -5.34 -13.37 12.39
C LYS A 124 -6.09 -12.70 11.24
N ASN A 125 -6.41 -11.40 11.39
CA ASN A 125 -7.14 -10.67 10.36
C ASN A 125 -6.23 -10.33 9.18
N ILE A 126 -4.98 -9.90 9.44
CA ILE A 126 -3.97 -9.71 8.38
C ILE A 126 -3.74 -11.03 7.64
N ARG A 127 -3.53 -12.13 8.36
CA ARG A 127 -3.39 -13.46 7.75
C ARG A 127 -4.60 -13.81 6.88
N SER A 128 -5.81 -13.49 7.37
CA SER A 128 -7.04 -13.72 6.62
C SER A 128 -7.14 -12.86 5.36
N PHE A 129 -6.61 -11.63 5.34
CA PHE A 129 -6.55 -10.83 4.12
C PHE A 129 -5.64 -11.46 3.07
N PHE A 130 -4.48 -12.00 3.45
CA PHE A 130 -3.64 -12.75 2.52
C PHE A 130 -4.34 -13.99 1.95
N MET A 131 -4.96 -14.78 2.82
CA MET A 131 -5.54 -16.08 2.43
C MET A 131 -6.90 -15.94 1.74
N ASN A 132 -7.72 -14.99 2.18
CA ASN A 132 -9.13 -14.91 1.83
C ASN A 132 -9.55 -13.52 1.30
N GLY A 133 -8.62 -12.61 1.03
CA GLY A 133 -8.91 -11.24 0.61
C GLY A 133 -9.86 -11.14 -0.58
N ARG A 134 -9.71 -12.09 -1.54
CA ARG A 134 -10.61 -12.21 -2.71
C ARG A 134 -12.07 -12.43 -2.32
N HIS A 135 -12.33 -13.21 -1.28
CA HIS A 135 -13.71 -13.48 -0.80
C HIS A 135 -14.30 -12.26 -0.11
N TYR A 136 -13.43 -11.41 0.45
CA TYR A 136 -13.84 -10.13 1.08
C TYR A 136 -13.83 -8.96 0.09
N LYS A 137 -13.56 -9.23 -1.21
CA LYS A 137 -13.53 -8.20 -2.25
C LYS A 137 -12.60 -7.03 -1.90
N THR A 138 -11.41 -7.35 -1.38
CA THR A 138 -10.46 -6.36 -0.89
C THR A 138 -9.17 -6.40 -1.70
N LEU A 139 -8.81 -5.26 -2.31
CA LEU A 139 -7.49 -5.01 -2.83
C LEU A 139 -6.56 -4.77 -1.64
N PHE A 140 -5.63 -5.70 -1.40
CA PHE A 140 -4.73 -5.62 -0.28
C PHE A 140 -3.34 -5.20 -0.76
N ILE A 141 -2.89 -4.05 -0.32
CA ILE A 141 -1.62 -3.43 -0.72
C ILE A 141 -0.70 -3.33 0.50
N ILE A 142 0.53 -3.77 0.34
CA ILE A 142 1.57 -3.68 1.37
C ILE A 142 2.79 -3.03 0.74
N THR A 143 3.33 -2.00 1.36
CA THR A 143 4.64 -1.47 1.01
C THR A 143 5.65 -1.82 2.09
N MET A 144 6.87 -2.11 1.70
CA MET A 144 7.96 -2.42 2.61
C MET A 144 9.32 -2.02 2.04
N GLN A 145 10.25 -1.72 2.95
CA GLN A 145 11.61 -1.35 2.56
C GLN A 145 12.54 -2.56 2.41
N TYR A 146 12.21 -3.67 3.06
CA TYR A 146 13.02 -4.88 3.08
C TYR A 146 12.25 -6.09 2.56
N ALA A 147 12.96 -7.01 1.93
CA ALA A 147 12.41 -8.27 1.41
C ALA A 147 11.93 -9.26 2.50
N LEU A 148 12.27 -8.98 3.76
CA LEU A 148 11.92 -9.82 4.91
C LEU A 148 10.72 -9.22 5.63
N GLY A 149 9.88 -10.08 6.21
CA GLY A 149 8.74 -9.67 7.03
C GLY A 149 7.49 -10.49 6.74
N ILE A 150 7.27 -10.88 5.47
CA ILE A 150 6.12 -11.75 5.13
C ILE A 150 6.57 -13.21 5.26
N PRO A 151 5.94 -14.01 6.15
CA PRO A 151 6.25 -15.43 6.30
C PRO A 151 5.99 -16.23 5.01
N PRO A 152 6.70 -17.34 4.77
CA PRO A 152 6.56 -18.14 3.56
C PRO A 152 5.12 -18.57 3.26
N ASN A 153 4.37 -18.97 4.27
CA ASN A 153 2.97 -19.39 4.14
C ASN A 153 2.00 -18.26 3.74
N LEU A 154 2.38 -17.01 3.94
CA LEU A 154 1.61 -15.84 3.45
C LEU A 154 2.11 -15.38 2.08
N ARG A 155 3.41 -15.49 1.80
CA ARG A 155 3.99 -15.11 0.50
C ARG A 155 3.35 -15.85 -0.67
N THR A 156 2.99 -17.12 -0.50
CA THR A 156 2.32 -17.92 -1.53
C THR A 156 0.96 -17.37 -1.94
N ASN A 157 0.38 -16.47 -1.17
CA ASN A 157 -0.91 -15.83 -1.45
C ASN A 157 -0.76 -14.41 -2.07
N ILE A 158 0.46 -13.95 -2.31
CA ILE A 158 0.70 -12.68 -3.00
C ILE A 158 0.46 -12.89 -4.49
N ASP A 159 -0.38 -12.06 -5.09
CA ASP A 159 -0.65 -12.10 -6.53
C ASP A 159 0.44 -11.38 -7.33
N TYR A 160 0.86 -10.19 -6.87
CA TYR A 160 1.84 -9.35 -7.55
C TYR A 160 2.89 -8.83 -6.59
N VAL A 161 4.17 -8.90 -7.00
CA VAL A 161 5.28 -8.29 -6.28
C VAL A 161 5.93 -7.26 -7.19
N PHE A 162 5.99 -6.01 -6.73
CA PHE A 162 6.66 -4.91 -7.40
C PHE A 162 8.00 -4.66 -6.69
N ILE A 163 9.10 -4.92 -7.37
CA ILE A 163 10.46 -4.78 -6.83
C ILE A 163 11.11 -3.57 -7.47
N LEU A 164 11.41 -2.57 -6.64
CA LEU A 164 12.11 -1.36 -7.07
C LEU A 164 13.62 -1.53 -6.91
N ARG A 165 14.38 -0.51 -7.31
CA ARG A 165 15.84 -0.54 -7.31
C ARG A 165 16.40 -0.90 -5.93
N GLU A 166 17.32 -1.87 -5.93
CA GLU A 166 18.09 -2.28 -4.77
C GLU A 166 19.57 -2.45 -5.16
N ASN A 167 20.45 -1.71 -4.47
CA ASN A 167 21.87 -1.69 -4.80
C ASN A 167 22.70 -2.69 -3.98
N TYR A 168 22.22 -3.10 -2.79
CA TYR A 168 22.96 -4.02 -1.94
C TYR A 168 22.76 -5.47 -2.38
N VAL A 169 23.87 -6.14 -2.69
CA VAL A 169 23.88 -7.54 -3.13
C VAL A 169 23.20 -8.45 -2.11
N SER A 170 23.43 -8.23 -0.82
CA SER A 170 22.79 -9.01 0.25
C SER A 170 21.26 -8.89 0.25
N ASN A 171 20.73 -7.70 -0.04
CA ASN A 171 19.28 -7.48 -0.15
C ASN A 171 18.73 -8.07 -1.44
N ARG A 172 19.47 -7.97 -2.57
CA ARG A 172 19.11 -8.64 -3.82
C ARG A 172 19.03 -10.15 -3.64
N LYS A 173 19.96 -10.74 -2.87
CA LYS A 173 19.92 -12.18 -2.57
C LYS A 173 18.65 -12.56 -1.81
N ARG A 174 18.25 -11.76 -0.83
CA ARG A 174 16.99 -11.96 -0.10
C ARG A 174 15.76 -11.80 -0.99
N LEU A 175 15.76 -10.83 -1.92
CA LEU A 175 14.69 -10.67 -2.92
C LEU A 175 14.59 -11.90 -3.81
N TYR A 176 15.72 -12.39 -4.32
CA TYR A 176 15.81 -13.58 -5.13
C TYR A 176 15.25 -14.82 -4.40
N GLU A 177 15.77 -15.10 -3.21
CA GLU A 177 15.37 -16.27 -2.41
C GLU A 177 13.91 -16.26 -1.99
N ASN A 178 13.34 -15.07 -1.73
CA ASN A 178 12.00 -14.97 -1.17
C ASN A 178 10.90 -14.71 -2.19
N TYR A 179 11.21 -14.06 -3.32
CA TYR A 179 10.17 -13.61 -4.27
C TYR A 179 10.49 -13.94 -5.73
N ALA A 180 11.74 -14.20 -6.07
CA ALA A 180 12.19 -14.34 -7.46
C ALA A 180 12.81 -15.71 -7.76
N GLY A 181 12.40 -16.74 -7.02
CA GLY A 181 12.92 -18.11 -7.19
C GLY A 181 12.59 -18.77 -8.55
N MET A 182 11.80 -18.12 -9.42
CA MET A 182 11.56 -18.56 -10.78
C MET A 182 12.73 -18.25 -11.73
N PHE A 183 13.65 -17.35 -11.36
CA PHE A 183 14.82 -17.08 -12.16
C PHE A 183 15.82 -18.25 -12.09
N PRO A 184 16.48 -18.62 -13.22
CA PRO A 184 17.40 -19.75 -13.25
C PRO A 184 18.61 -19.61 -12.31
N SER A 185 19.09 -18.38 -12.08
CA SER A 185 20.18 -18.10 -11.16
C SER A 185 20.08 -16.70 -10.59
N PHE A 186 20.81 -16.46 -9.49
CA PHE A 186 20.92 -15.16 -8.85
C PHE A 186 21.58 -14.11 -9.74
N GLU A 187 22.57 -14.51 -10.54
CA GLU A 187 23.28 -13.63 -11.50
C GLU A 187 22.32 -13.11 -12.57
N ILE A 188 21.47 -13.98 -13.13
CA ILE A 188 20.45 -13.57 -14.11
C ILE A 188 19.44 -12.62 -13.46
N PHE A 189 18.99 -12.91 -12.26
CA PHE A 189 18.11 -12.00 -11.53
C PHE A 189 18.76 -10.62 -11.32
N CYS A 190 20.03 -10.56 -10.93
CA CYS A 190 20.75 -9.29 -10.76
C CYS A 190 20.85 -8.50 -12.08
N GLN A 191 21.15 -9.17 -13.20
CA GLN A 191 21.20 -8.51 -14.50
C GLN A 191 19.84 -7.95 -14.93
N VAL A 192 18.76 -8.67 -14.66
CA VAL A 192 17.40 -8.20 -14.93
C VAL A 192 17.04 -7.03 -14.01
N MET A 193 17.39 -7.10 -12.74
CA MET A 193 17.20 -5.97 -11.80
C MET A 193 17.90 -4.71 -12.29
N ASP A 194 19.17 -4.82 -12.74
CA ASP A 194 19.93 -3.66 -13.22
C ASP A 194 19.27 -3.00 -14.45
N GLN A 195 18.71 -3.80 -15.35
CA GLN A 195 18.06 -3.29 -16.57
C GLN A 195 16.62 -2.78 -16.33
N CYS A 196 15.90 -3.38 -15.39
CA CYS A 196 14.47 -3.14 -15.20
C CYS A 196 14.12 -2.22 -14.04
N THR A 197 15.09 -1.75 -13.25
CA THR A 197 14.80 -0.94 -12.06
C THR A 197 15.50 0.43 -12.05
N GLU A 198 16.05 0.87 -13.20
CA GLU A 198 16.55 2.23 -13.38
C GLU A 198 15.40 3.21 -13.64
N ASP A 199 15.65 4.50 -13.43
CA ASP A 199 14.70 5.60 -13.73
C ASP A 199 13.29 5.40 -13.17
N TYR A 200 13.21 4.94 -11.92
CA TYR A 200 11.94 4.63 -11.23
C TYR A 200 11.12 3.52 -11.90
N ASN A 201 11.73 2.71 -12.76
CA ASN A 201 11.12 1.47 -13.20
C ASN A 201 11.14 0.45 -12.06
N CYS A 202 10.28 -0.55 -12.15
CA CYS A 202 10.27 -1.69 -11.24
C CYS A 202 10.13 -3.01 -12.00
N LEU A 203 10.63 -4.06 -11.39
CA LEU A 203 10.36 -5.43 -11.80
C LEU A 203 9.03 -5.86 -11.19
N VAL A 204 8.14 -6.44 -12.01
CA VAL A 204 6.85 -6.94 -11.56
C VAL A 204 6.82 -8.45 -11.70
N ILE A 205 6.53 -9.15 -10.61
CA ILE A 205 6.37 -10.60 -10.58
C ILE A 205 4.89 -10.92 -10.42
N HIS A 206 4.33 -11.69 -11.34
CA HIS A 206 2.97 -12.21 -11.31
C HIS A 206 2.99 -13.67 -10.86
N ASN A 207 2.75 -13.91 -9.56
CA ASN A 207 2.84 -15.25 -8.96
C ASN A 207 1.76 -16.22 -9.45
N ASN A 208 0.62 -15.70 -9.92
CA ASN A 208 -0.51 -16.52 -10.36
C ASN A 208 -0.58 -16.66 -11.90
N ALA A 209 0.52 -16.45 -12.60
CA ALA A 209 0.60 -16.72 -14.03
C ALA A 209 0.29 -18.21 -14.32
N LYS A 210 -0.44 -18.47 -15.41
CA LYS A 210 -0.81 -19.84 -15.80
C LYS A 210 0.33 -20.59 -16.52
N SER A 211 1.43 -19.93 -16.80
CA SER A 211 2.58 -20.44 -17.53
C SER A 211 3.81 -20.47 -16.61
N ASN A 212 4.65 -21.49 -16.77
CA ASN A 212 5.94 -21.59 -16.11
C ASN A 212 7.06 -20.82 -16.84
N LYS A 213 6.75 -20.19 -17.99
CA LYS A 213 7.72 -19.39 -18.71
C LYS A 213 7.99 -18.08 -17.96
N LEU A 214 9.26 -17.75 -17.80
CA LEU A 214 9.69 -16.55 -17.09
C LEU A 214 9.08 -15.26 -17.70
N GLU A 215 8.98 -15.18 -19.02
CA GLU A 215 8.41 -14.05 -19.77
C GLU A 215 6.90 -13.83 -19.56
N ASP A 216 6.19 -14.82 -19.02
CA ASP A 216 4.77 -14.72 -18.66
C ASP A 216 4.56 -14.41 -17.17
N GLN A 217 5.62 -14.52 -16.37
CA GLN A 217 5.59 -14.28 -14.92
C GLN A 217 6.25 -12.96 -14.53
N VAL A 218 7.20 -12.49 -15.33
CA VAL A 218 8.05 -11.35 -15.02
C VAL A 218 7.89 -10.26 -16.06
N PHE A 219 7.72 -9.02 -15.58
CA PHE A 219 7.49 -7.84 -16.41
C PHE A 219 8.31 -6.67 -15.87
N TRP A 220 8.49 -5.64 -16.68
CA TRP A 220 8.95 -4.34 -16.22
C TRP A 220 7.80 -3.33 -16.20
N TYR A 221 7.86 -2.35 -15.31
CA TYR A 221 6.84 -1.33 -15.21
C TYR A 221 7.41 0.00 -14.72
N LYS A 222 6.81 1.09 -15.16
CA LYS A 222 7.04 2.45 -14.66
C LYS A 222 5.69 3.10 -14.40
N ALA A 223 5.54 3.68 -13.21
CA ALA A 223 4.31 4.39 -12.83
C ALA A 223 4.00 5.53 -13.80
N GLY A 224 2.74 5.64 -14.18
CA GLY A 224 2.22 6.77 -14.94
C GLY A 224 2.02 7.99 -14.05
N SER A 225 2.09 9.18 -14.64
CA SER A 225 1.63 10.40 -14.00
C SER A 225 0.13 10.58 -14.26
N HIS A 226 -0.61 10.97 -13.23
CA HIS A 226 -2.05 11.18 -13.30
C HIS A 226 -2.41 12.53 -12.72
N GLU A 227 -3.51 13.10 -13.22
CA GLU A 227 -4.17 14.22 -12.57
C GLU A 227 -4.62 13.84 -11.15
N ASP A 228 -4.89 14.83 -10.33
CA ASP A 228 -5.39 14.58 -8.98
C ASP A 228 -6.78 13.94 -9.04
N PHE A 229 -6.97 12.92 -8.22
CA PHE A 229 -8.20 12.14 -8.18
C PHE A 229 -8.61 11.85 -6.74
N LYS A 230 -9.87 11.52 -6.55
CA LYS A 230 -10.43 11.14 -5.26
C LYS A 230 -11.00 9.73 -5.33
N ILE A 231 -10.80 8.95 -4.25
CA ILE A 231 -11.36 7.62 -4.06
C ILE A 231 -12.31 7.67 -2.87
N GLY A 232 -13.32 6.83 -2.91
CA GLY A 232 -14.35 6.74 -1.88
C GLY A 232 -15.65 7.39 -2.31
N ALA A 233 -16.74 6.92 -1.70
CA ALA A 233 -18.07 7.42 -1.99
C ALA A 233 -18.19 8.91 -1.60
N LYS A 234 -18.95 9.66 -2.40
CA LYS A 234 -19.12 11.11 -2.23
C LYS A 234 -19.53 11.51 -0.81
N GLN A 235 -20.37 10.70 -0.18
CA GLN A 235 -20.86 10.95 1.18
C GLN A 235 -19.74 11.10 2.22
N PHE A 236 -18.63 10.40 2.06
CA PHE A 236 -17.49 10.51 2.98
C PHE A 236 -16.71 11.80 2.79
N TRP A 237 -16.61 12.27 1.56
CA TRP A 237 -16.00 13.57 1.26
C TRP A 237 -16.86 14.73 1.72
N ASP A 238 -18.18 14.63 1.57
CA ASP A 238 -19.15 15.62 2.03
C ASP A 238 -19.11 15.70 3.58
N TYR A 239 -19.05 14.56 4.25
CA TYR A 239 -18.88 14.48 5.73
C TYR A 239 -17.59 15.15 6.19
N GLN A 240 -16.46 14.86 5.53
CA GLN A 240 -15.17 15.51 5.87
C GLN A 240 -15.23 17.03 5.68
N ALA A 241 -15.85 17.50 4.59
CA ALA A 241 -15.97 18.92 4.33
C ALA A 241 -16.85 19.66 5.35
N GLN A 242 -17.87 18.99 5.90
CA GLN A 242 -18.71 19.53 6.96
C GLN A 242 -17.92 19.64 8.28
N ASN A 243 -17.24 18.57 8.68
CA ASN A 243 -16.48 18.56 9.93
C ASN A 243 -15.30 19.54 9.95
N LYS A 244 -14.66 19.80 8.79
CA LYS A 244 -13.61 20.83 8.71
C LYS A 244 -14.14 22.23 8.93
N LYS A 245 -15.36 22.55 8.51
CA LYS A 245 -15.98 23.86 8.77
C LYS A 245 -16.28 24.06 10.25
N ASP A 246 -16.64 22.97 10.95
CA ASP A 246 -16.94 23.04 12.38
C ASP A 246 -15.65 23.17 13.21
N SER A 247 -14.55 22.51 12.84
CA SER A 247 -13.26 22.65 13.52
C SER A 247 -12.59 24.00 13.29
N ASP A 248 -12.66 24.56 12.10
CA ASP A 248 -12.11 25.89 11.79
C ASP A 248 -12.86 27.01 12.58
N SER A 249 -14.07 26.73 13.08
CA SER A 249 -14.82 27.66 13.95
C SER A 249 -14.46 27.57 15.43
N GLU A 250 -13.76 26.52 15.87
CA GLU A 250 -13.33 26.30 17.26
C GLU A 250 -11.85 26.64 17.53
N GLU A 251 -11.02 26.77 16.49
CA GLU A 251 -9.58 27.03 16.61
C GLU A 251 -9.17 28.51 16.76
N ASP A 252 -10.08 29.42 17.11
CA ASP A 252 -9.74 30.84 17.37
C ASP A 252 -9.34 31.11 18.85
N ASP A 253 -8.94 30.07 19.58
CA ASP A 253 -8.20 30.22 20.82
C ASP A 253 -6.70 30.30 20.50
N SER A 254 -6.26 31.55 20.27
CA SER A 254 -4.89 31.90 19.94
C SER A 254 -3.88 31.27 20.90
N PHE A 255 -3.17 30.22 20.44
CA PHE A 255 -1.95 29.80 21.10
C PHE A 255 -0.92 30.93 21.03
N ASP A 256 -0.76 31.68 22.11
CA ASP A 256 0.30 32.67 22.27
C ASP A 256 1.58 31.98 22.74
N PRO A 257 2.55 31.76 21.81
CA PRO A 257 3.83 31.11 22.14
C PRO A 257 4.70 31.92 23.09
N THR A 258 4.31 33.17 23.42
CA THR A 258 5.08 34.05 24.32
C THR A 258 4.69 33.93 25.79
N SER A 259 3.52 33.34 26.08
CA SER A 259 2.96 33.26 27.47
C SER A 259 3.71 32.30 28.41
N HIS A 260 4.60 31.45 27.91
CA HIS A 260 5.35 30.45 28.71
C HIS A 260 6.87 30.62 28.71
N ARG A 261 7.43 31.81 28.38
CA ARG A 261 8.86 32.05 28.61
C ARG A 261 9.15 32.25 30.10
N LYS A 262 9.28 31.15 30.85
CA LYS A 262 10.08 31.17 32.09
C LYS A 262 11.54 31.43 31.64
N ARG A 263 12.10 32.57 32.05
CA ARG A 263 13.50 32.94 31.84
C ARG A 263 14.39 31.88 32.50
N GLY A 264 14.89 30.92 31.70
CA GLY A 264 15.96 30.05 32.13
C GLY A 264 17.31 30.78 32.06
N PRO A 265 18.37 30.26 32.71
CA PRO A 265 19.69 30.93 32.76
C PRO A 265 20.26 31.02 31.35
N THR A 266 20.76 32.25 31.02
CA THR A 266 21.41 32.54 29.73
C THR A 266 22.82 31.98 29.76
N ILE A 267 23.15 31.03 28.90
CA ILE A 267 24.50 30.49 28.75
C ILE A 267 25.22 31.26 27.64
N ASN A 268 26.27 32.02 28.00
CA ASN A 268 27.17 32.69 27.06
C ASN A 268 28.36 31.77 26.72
N VAL A 269 28.43 31.25 25.51
CA VAL A 269 29.55 30.44 25.01
C VAL A 269 30.55 31.33 24.30
N LYS A 270 31.75 31.54 24.89
CA LYS A 270 32.90 32.17 24.20
C LYS A 270 33.71 31.09 23.48
N LYS A 271 33.68 31.11 22.15
CA LYS A 271 34.63 30.32 21.34
C LYS A 271 36.00 30.99 21.38
N ARG A 272 37.06 30.30 21.85
CA ARG A 272 38.47 30.69 21.67
C ARG A 272 38.97 29.97 20.42
N PHE A 273 39.55 30.77 19.51
CA PHE A 273 40.31 30.27 18.37
C PHE A 273 41.74 29.98 18.81
#